data_a43611c850d5a73541e68b00aae23321
#
_entry.id   a43611c850d5a73541e68b00aae23321
#
_cell.length_a   1.000
_cell.length_b   1.000
_cell.length_c   1.000
_cell.angle_alpha   90.00
_cell.angle_beta   90.00
_cell.angle_gamma   90.00
#
_symmetry.space_group_name_H-M   'P 1'
#
loop_
_entity.id
_entity.type
_entity.pdbx_description
1 polymer ?
#
loop_
_entity_poly.entity_id
_entity_poly.type
_entity_poly.pdbx_seq_one_letter_code
_entity_poly.pdbx_strand_id
1 'polypeptide(L)'
;MNALQNFFHTLLGPDGNATDLTLLQISLRGFFIFVVGLAIVRIGDRRSLSEKTAFDAIFIVLVGSMLSRAINGPSPFFTTIGAAIALMIIHRAFAFGAFKSHWFGRLIKGDPFTLVRNGEVDWKEMQRSLVSKHDLE
;
A
#
# COMPACT_ATOMS: atom_id res chain seq x y z
N MET A 1 5.93 -12.68 32.09
CA MET A 1 6.35 -11.94 30.87
C MET A 1 7.35 -12.83 30.15
N ASN A 2 7.03 -13.24 28.92
CA ASN A 2 7.77 -14.30 28.25
C ASN A 2 9.12 -13.81 27.74
N ALA A 3 10.15 -14.67 27.79
CA ALA A 3 11.52 -14.38 27.32
C ALA A 3 11.56 -13.79 25.90
N LEU A 4 10.62 -14.18 25.04
CA LEU A 4 10.41 -13.63 23.70
C LEU A 4 10.02 -12.13 23.73
N GLN A 5 9.15 -11.71 24.64
CA GLN A 5 8.75 -10.29 24.74
C GLN A 5 9.94 -9.43 25.18
N ASN A 6 10.72 -9.91 26.14
CA ASN A 6 11.93 -9.20 26.60
C ASN A 6 12.98 -9.12 25.48
N PHE A 7 13.16 -10.19 24.69
CA PHE A 7 14.08 -10.20 23.56
C PHE A 7 13.68 -9.17 22.48
N PHE A 8 12.40 -9.14 22.09
CA PHE A 8 11.93 -8.14 21.13
C PHE A 8 11.99 -6.73 21.68
N HIS A 9 11.69 -6.53 22.95
CA HIS A 9 11.77 -5.22 23.59
C HIS A 9 13.21 -4.69 23.64
N THR A 10 14.19 -5.57 23.83
CA THR A 10 15.62 -5.19 23.82
C THR A 10 16.11 -4.84 22.43
N LEU A 11 15.70 -5.63 21.41
CA LEU A 11 16.14 -5.46 20.02
C LEU A 11 15.44 -4.29 19.31
N LEU A 12 14.12 -4.17 19.50
CA LEU A 12 13.32 -3.19 18.78
C LEU A 12 13.08 -1.92 19.60
N GLY A 13 13.46 -1.91 20.87
CA GLY A 13 13.22 -0.80 21.78
C GLY A 13 11.77 -0.70 22.27
N PRO A 14 11.50 0.23 23.22
CA PRO A 14 10.17 0.45 23.75
C PRO A 14 9.24 1.08 22.71
N ASP A 15 7.96 0.75 22.80
CA ASP A 15 6.93 1.49 22.08
C ASP A 15 6.73 2.84 22.80
N GLY A 16 6.90 3.93 22.06
CA GLY A 16 6.80 5.27 22.67
C GLY A 16 7.40 6.37 21.78
N ASN A 17 8.13 7.27 22.41
CA ASN A 17 8.71 8.41 21.71
C ASN A 17 9.94 8.03 20.88
N ALA A 18 10.08 8.64 19.72
CA ALA A 18 11.23 8.45 18.83
C ALA A 18 12.58 8.80 19.47
N THR A 19 12.57 9.67 20.49
CA THR A 19 13.76 10.12 21.25
C THR A 19 14.38 9.01 22.10
N ASP A 20 13.64 7.95 22.41
CA ASP A 20 14.08 6.87 23.29
C ASP A 20 14.71 5.70 22.51
N LEU A 21 14.73 5.78 21.16
CA LEU A 21 15.27 4.76 20.31
C LEU A 21 16.69 5.06 19.86
N THR A 22 17.56 4.07 19.96
CA THR A 22 18.93 4.16 19.41
C THR A 22 18.92 4.01 17.89
N LEU A 23 19.95 4.51 17.21
CA LEU A 23 20.12 4.38 15.77
C LEU A 23 20.01 2.91 15.30
N LEU A 24 20.60 1.99 16.08
CA LEU A 24 20.56 0.55 15.78
C LEU A 24 19.12 0.00 15.84
N GLN A 25 18.35 0.41 16.85
CA GLN A 25 16.94 0.00 17.00
C GLN A 25 16.07 0.52 15.86
N ILE A 26 16.25 1.78 15.46
CA ILE A 26 15.53 2.37 14.32
C ILE A 26 15.89 1.62 13.03
N SER A 27 17.17 1.29 12.82
CA SER A 27 17.61 0.55 11.64
C SER A 27 17.05 -0.87 11.59
N LEU A 28 17.00 -1.57 12.71
CA LEU A 28 16.39 -2.89 12.83
C LEU A 28 14.88 -2.84 12.59
N ARG A 29 14.18 -1.86 13.17
CA ARG A 29 12.75 -1.63 12.90
C ARG A 29 12.53 -1.38 11.40
N GLY A 30 13.35 -0.52 10.79
CA GLY A 30 13.29 -0.24 9.36
C GLY A 30 13.45 -1.48 8.50
N PHE A 31 14.42 -2.34 8.83
CA PHE A 31 14.62 -3.61 8.12
C PHE A 31 13.42 -4.54 8.24
N PHE A 32 12.90 -4.75 9.46
CA PHE A 32 11.71 -5.60 9.66
C PHE A 32 10.47 -5.04 8.94
N ILE A 33 10.25 -3.73 9.05
CA ILE A 33 9.13 -3.05 8.38
C ILE A 33 9.28 -3.13 6.86
N PHE A 34 10.49 -3.02 6.31
CA PHE A 34 10.73 -3.21 4.88
C PHE A 34 10.33 -4.61 4.42
N VAL A 35 10.76 -5.66 5.13
CA VAL A 35 10.40 -7.05 4.79
C VAL A 35 8.88 -7.28 4.90
N VAL A 36 8.26 -6.80 5.98
CA VAL A 36 6.81 -6.90 6.18
C VAL A 36 6.06 -6.12 5.09
N GLY A 37 6.47 -4.90 4.80
CA GLY A 37 5.88 -4.07 3.75
C GLY A 37 5.97 -4.71 2.38
N LEU A 38 7.14 -5.27 2.04
CA LEU A 38 7.34 -6.02 0.81
C LEU A 38 6.40 -7.24 0.72
N ALA A 39 6.25 -7.99 1.82
CA ALA A 39 5.33 -9.13 1.88
C ALA A 39 3.88 -8.68 1.71
N ILE A 40 3.45 -7.61 2.40
CA ILE A 40 2.10 -7.04 2.32
C ILE A 40 1.78 -6.61 0.89
N VAL A 41 2.67 -5.85 0.24
CA VAL A 41 2.47 -5.39 -1.13
C VAL A 41 2.46 -6.58 -2.10
N ARG A 42 3.38 -7.52 -1.95
CA ARG A 42 3.46 -8.69 -2.83
C ARG A 42 2.26 -9.63 -2.71
N ILE A 43 1.71 -9.79 -1.50
CA ILE A 43 0.52 -10.63 -1.26
C ILE A 43 -0.74 -9.87 -1.67
N GLY A 44 -0.80 -8.58 -1.38
CA GLY A 44 -1.94 -7.71 -1.70
C GLY A 44 -2.13 -7.52 -3.20
N ASP A 45 -1.04 -7.34 -3.92
CA ASP A 45 -1.04 -7.02 -5.35
C ASP A 45 -0.29 -8.09 -6.16
N ARG A 46 -1.05 -9.01 -6.78
CA ARG A 46 -0.51 -10.01 -7.71
C ARG A 46 -0.44 -9.50 -9.16
N ARG A 47 -0.88 -8.28 -9.43
CA ARG A 47 -0.90 -7.71 -10.78
C ARG A 47 0.44 -7.07 -11.12
N SER A 48 0.72 -6.98 -12.42
CA SER A 48 1.88 -6.23 -12.91
C SER A 48 1.83 -4.77 -12.45
N LEU A 49 2.98 -4.21 -12.10
CA LEU A 49 3.11 -2.82 -11.66
C LEU A 49 2.57 -1.80 -12.69
N SER A 50 2.40 -2.21 -13.95
CA SER A 50 1.89 -1.36 -15.04
C SER A 50 0.37 -1.18 -15.05
N GLU A 51 -0.39 -1.99 -14.30
CA GLU A 51 -1.87 -1.93 -14.28
C GLU A 51 -2.44 -1.47 -12.92
N LYS A 52 -1.71 -0.62 -12.21
CA LYS A 52 -2.17 -0.12 -10.91
C LYS A 52 -3.32 0.86 -11.07
N THR A 53 -4.37 0.60 -10.30
CA THR A 53 -5.52 1.50 -10.19
C THR A 53 -5.29 2.55 -9.09
N ALA A 54 -6.09 3.63 -9.09
CA ALA A 54 -6.09 4.62 -8.00
C ALA A 54 -6.35 3.95 -6.63
N PHE A 55 -7.17 2.90 -6.60
CA PHE A 55 -7.44 2.11 -5.41
C PHE A 55 -6.17 1.42 -4.85
N ASP A 56 -5.35 0.84 -5.74
CA ASP A 56 -4.08 0.22 -5.35
C ASP A 56 -3.07 1.27 -4.86
N ALA A 57 -3.04 2.44 -5.51
CA ALA A 57 -2.18 3.55 -5.12
C ALA A 57 -2.52 4.07 -3.71
N ILE A 58 -3.80 4.27 -3.41
CA ILE A 58 -4.28 4.68 -2.08
C ILE A 58 -3.88 3.64 -1.03
N PHE A 59 -4.05 2.34 -1.31
CA PHE A 59 -3.64 1.27 -0.41
C PHE A 59 -2.14 1.33 -0.09
N ILE A 60 -1.28 1.47 -1.11
CA ILE A 60 0.17 1.55 -0.92
C ILE A 60 0.56 2.77 -0.07
N VAL A 61 -0.03 3.93 -0.33
CA VAL A 61 0.23 5.16 0.43
C VAL A 61 -0.19 5.01 1.89
N LEU A 62 -1.37 4.45 2.15
CA LEU A 62 -1.87 4.22 3.50
C LEU A 62 -1.00 3.24 4.27
N VAL A 63 -0.66 2.08 3.68
CA VAL A 63 0.21 1.08 4.31
C VAL A 63 1.59 1.68 4.58
N GLY A 64 2.18 2.38 3.61
CA GLY A 64 3.50 3.01 3.76
C GLY A 64 3.51 4.05 4.87
N SER A 65 2.48 4.90 4.94
CA SER A 65 2.32 5.91 6.00
C SER A 65 2.19 5.28 7.39
N MET A 66 1.38 4.21 7.51
CA MET A 66 1.22 3.50 8.78
C MET A 66 2.54 2.85 9.22
N LEU A 67 3.19 2.11 8.34
CA LEU A 67 4.42 1.39 8.64
C LEU A 67 5.59 2.33 8.98
N SER A 68 5.68 3.49 8.33
CA SER A 68 6.68 4.52 8.65
C SER A 68 6.61 4.97 10.11
N ARG A 69 5.43 5.08 10.69
CA ARG A 69 5.24 5.46 12.09
C ARG A 69 5.76 4.42 13.07
N ALA A 70 5.73 3.15 12.70
CA ALA A 70 6.28 2.07 13.52
C ALA A 70 7.82 2.07 13.54
N ILE A 71 8.47 2.54 12.48
CA ILE A 71 9.93 2.70 12.44
C ILE A 71 10.39 3.74 13.43
N ASN A 72 9.76 4.92 13.41
CA ASN A 72 10.17 6.10 14.18
C ASN A 72 9.64 6.10 15.63
N GLY A 73 8.88 5.10 16.06
CA GLY A 73 8.45 4.92 17.43
C GLY A 73 7.14 5.56 17.89
N PRO A 74 6.48 6.49 17.16
CA PRO A 74 5.24 7.10 17.66
C PRO A 74 4.03 6.16 17.67
N SER A 75 4.14 4.98 17.05
CA SER A 75 3.11 3.96 17.07
C SER A 75 3.66 2.63 17.58
N PRO A 76 2.85 1.83 18.32
CA PRO A 76 3.25 0.51 18.78
C PRO A 76 3.61 -0.39 17.60
N PHE A 77 4.80 -1.00 17.64
CA PHE A 77 5.39 -1.71 16.51
C PHE A 77 4.50 -2.86 16.01
N PHE A 78 4.16 -3.79 16.89
CA PHE A 78 3.36 -4.97 16.52
C PHE A 78 1.91 -4.63 16.17
N THR A 79 1.31 -3.68 16.87
CA THR A 79 -0.06 -3.23 16.59
C THR A 79 -0.15 -2.59 15.22
N THR A 80 0.85 -1.81 14.83
CA THR A 80 0.89 -1.17 13.51
C THR A 80 1.04 -2.19 12.38
N ILE A 81 1.88 -3.22 12.58
CA ILE A 81 1.99 -4.34 11.62
C ILE A 81 0.65 -5.07 11.51
N GLY A 82 0.00 -5.38 12.63
CA GLY A 82 -1.32 -6.01 12.64
C GLY A 82 -2.38 -5.20 11.89
N ALA A 83 -2.39 -3.88 12.08
CA ALA A 83 -3.29 -2.98 11.37
C ALA A 83 -2.99 -2.93 9.86
N ALA A 84 -1.72 -2.95 9.46
CA ALA A 84 -1.34 -3.01 8.04
C ALA A 84 -1.76 -4.34 7.38
N ILE A 85 -1.65 -5.45 8.09
CA ILE A 85 -2.15 -6.76 7.63
C ILE A 85 -3.68 -6.74 7.51
N ALA A 86 -4.39 -6.18 8.48
CA ALA A 86 -5.84 -6.04 8.40
C ALA A 86 -6.27 -5.20 7.19
N LEU A 87 -5.57 -4.08 6.93
CA LEU A 87 -5.82 -3.25 5.75
C LEU A 87 -5.55 -4.02 4.44
N MET A 88 -4.51 -4.84 4.39
CA MET A 88 -4.24 -5.74 3.25
C MET A 88 -5.39 -6.72 3.01
N ILE A 89 -5.93 -7.32 4.08
CA ILE A 89 -7.05 -8.26 3.98
C ILE A 89 -8.30 -7.54 3.44
N ILE A 90 -8.58 -6.33 3.94
CA ILE A 90 -9.69 -5.49 3.48
C ILE A 90 -9.50 -5.15 1.99
N HIS A 91 -8.31 -4.66 1.60
CA HIS A 91 -7.99 -4.35 0.20
C HIS A 91 -8.23 -5.57 -0.71
N ARG A 92 -7.79 -6.74 -0.29
CA ARG A 92 -7.99 -7.99 -1.04
C ARG A 92 -9.46 -8.41 -1.12
N ALA A 93 -10.23 -8.20 -0.05
CA ALA A 93 -11.67 -8.47 -0.05
C ALA A 93 -12.41 -7.54 -1.04
N PHE A 94 -12.06 -6.26 -1.08
CA PHE A 94 -12.58 -5.30 -2.07
C PHE A 94 -12.19 -5.69 -3.51
N ALA A 95 -10.93 -6.07 -3.74
CA ALA A 95 -10.47 -6.53 -5.05
C ALA A 95 -11.22 -7.79 -5.50
N PHE A 96 -11.51 -8.72 -4.58
CA PHE A 96 -12.32 -9.90 -4.87
C PHE A 96 -13.78 -9.54 -5.16
N GLY A 97 -14.37 -8.62 -4.39
CA GLY A 97 -15.72 -8.11 -4.66
C GLY A 97 -15.82 -7.42 -6.03
N ALA A 98 -14.80 -6.64 -6.40
CA ALA A 98 -14.70 -6.01 -7.71
C ALA A 98 -14.58 -7.01 -8.87
N PHE A 99 -13.96 -8.16 -8.63
CA PHE A 99 -13.90 -9.26 -9.61
C PHE A 99 -15.27 -9.92 -9.81
N LYS A 100 -16.05 -10.08 -8.73
CA LYS A 100 -17.35 -10.76 -8.78
C LYS A 100 -18.49 -9.88 -9.31
N SER A 101 -18.39 -8.55 -9.17
CA SER A 101 -19.44 -7.60 -9.55
C SER A 101 -18.89 -6.52 -10.47
N HIS A 102 -19.41 -6.46 -11.71
CA HIS A 102 -19.04 -5.43 -12.69
C HIS A 102 -19.35 -4.00 -12.20
N TRP A 103 -20.48 -3.81 -11.50
CA TRP A 103 -20.85 -2.51 -10.95
C TRP A 103 -19.87 -2.06 -9.87
N PHE A 104 -19.54 -2.97 -8.95
CA PHE A 104 -18.60 -2.70 -7.87
C PHE A 104 -17.16 -2.52 -8.40
N GLY A 105 -16.81 -3.26 -9.45
CA GLY A 105 -15.53 -3.11 -10.15
C GLY A 105 -15.35 -1.72 -10.76
N ARG A 106 -16.39 -1.17 -11.42
CA ARG A 106 -16.38 0.19 -11.96
C ARG A 106 -16.27 1.26 -10.87
N LEU A 107 -16.97 1.07 -9.75
CA LEU A 107 -16.92 2.01 -8.64
C LEU A 107 -15.50 2.13 -8.04
N ILE A 108 -14.78 1.01 -7.92
CA ILE A 108 -13.46 0.98 -7.27
C ILE A 108 -12.32 1.29 -8.24
N LYS A 109 -12.38 0.74 -9.46
CA LYS A 109 -11.28 0.83 -10.44
C LYS A 109 -11.46 1.94 -11.45
N GLY A 110 -12.65 2.51 -11.56
CA GLY A 110 -13.04 3.40 -12.65
C GLY A 110 -13.37 2.64 -13.94
N ASP A 111 -13.93 3.33 -14.90
CA ASP A 111 -14.17 2.79 -16.25
C ASP A 111 -12.87 2.86 -17.07
N PRO A 112 -12.48 1.77 -17.77
CA PRO A 112 -11.37 1.84 -18.70
C PRO A 112 -11.78 2.72 -19.89
N PHE A 113 -10.97 3.71 -20.22
CA PHE A 113 -11.18 4.54 -21.41
C PHE A 113 -10.19 4.16 -22.50
N THR A 114 -10.69 4.09 -23.74
CA THR A 114 -9.89 3.75 -24.90
C THR A 114 -9.52 5.03 -25.62
N LEU A 115 -8.24 5.44 -25.53
CA LEU A 115 -7.75 6.68 -26.16
C LEU A 115 -7.52 6.54 -27.66
N VAL A 116 -7.20 5.33 -28.12
CA VAL A 116 -6.95 5.03 -29.52
C VAL A 116 -7.80 3.85 -29.96
N ARG A 117 -8.59 4.00 -31.01
CA ARG A 117 -9.42 2.94 -31.60
C ARG A 117 -9.07 2.80 -33.08
N ASN A 118 -8.64 1.61 -33.50
CA ASN A 118 -8.25 1.30 -34.89
C ASN A 118 -7.19 2.24 -35.49
N GLY A 119 -6.28 2.76 -34.66
CA GLY A 119 -5.24 3.70 -35.10
C GLY A 119 -5.67 5.18 -35.11
N GLU A 120 -6.92 5.48 -34.81
CA GLU A 120 -7.42 6.83 -34.69
C GLU A 120 -7.57 7.26 -33.21
N VAL A 121 -7.17 8.50 -32.92
CA VAL A 121 -7.24 9.07 -31.56
C VAL A 121 -8.66 9.57 -31.30
N ASP A 122 -9.28 9.09 -30.20
CA ASP A 122 -10.58 9.59 -29.75
C ASP A 122 -10.40 10.89 -28.94
N TRP A 123 -10.45 12.02 -29.62
CA TRP A 123 -10.28 13.34 -29.04
C TRP A 123 -11.33 13.69 -27.98
N LYS A 124 -12.54 13.12 -28.07
CA LYS A 124 -13.59 13.31 -27.06
C LYS A 124 -13.25 12.60 -25.76
N GLU A 125 -12.75 11.36 -25.85
CA GLU A 125 -12.32 10.63 -24.66
C GLU A 125 -11.04 11.21 -24.04
N MET A 126 -10.12 11.73 -24.85
CA MET A 126 -8.96 12.47 -24.36
C MET A 126 -9.34 13.71 -23.55
N GLN A 127 -10.29 14.51 -24.05
CA GLN A 127 -10.79 15.69 -23.34
C GLN A 127 -11.48 15.33 -22.03
N ARG A 128 -12.27 14.27 -22.01
CA ARG A 128 -12.93 13.74 -20.80
C ARG A 128 -11.94 13.23 -19.74
N SER A 129 -10.87 12.62 -20.20
CA SER A 129 -9.84 12.01 -19.34
C SER A 129 -8.73 13.00 -18.95
N LEU A 130 -8.81 14.26 -19.40
CA LEU A 130 -7.80 15.31 -19.18
C LEU A 130 -6.39 14.87 -19.62
N VAL A 131 -6.29 14.00 -20.61
CA VAL A 131 -5.02 13.54 -21.19
C VAL A 131 -4.64 14.48 -22.33
N SER A 132 -3.41 15.00 -22.29
CA SER A 132 -2.89 15.86 -23.34
C SER A 132 -2.32 15.06 -24.51
N LYS A 133 -2.18 15.72 -25.68
CA LYS A 133 -1.55 15.10 -26.86
C LYS A 133 -0.10 14.67 -26.58
N HIS A 134 0.59 15.37 -25.70
CA HIS A 134 1.97 15.09 -25.30
C HIS A 134 2.10 13.81 -24.43
N ASP A 135 1.03 13.38 -23.78
CA ASP A 135 1.02 12.15 -22.95
C ASP A 135 0.87 10.89 -23.82
N LEU A 136 0.65 11.04 -25.14
CA LEU A 136 0.54 9.93 -26.11
C LEU A 136 1.84 9.65 -26.87
N GLU A 137 2.83 10.55 -26.80
CA GLU A 137 4.15 10.42 -27.43
C GLU A 137 5.18 9.81 -26.48
#